data_da7d1d91c90d9bc28b59c8d89758ca49
#
_entry.id   da7d1d91c90d9bc28b59c8d89758ca49
#
_cell.length_a   1.000
_cell.length_b   1.000
_cell.length_c   1.000
_cell.angle_alpha   90.00
_cell.angle_beta   90.00
_cell.angle_gamma   90.00
#
_symmetry.space_group_name_H-M   'P 1'
#
loop_
_entity.id
_entity.type
_entity.pdbx_description
1 polymer ?
#
loop_
_entity_poly.entity_id
_entity_poly.type
_entity_poly.pdbx_seq_one_letter_code
_entity_poly.pdbx_strand_id
1 'polypeptide(L)'
;MSRETAIANAERYFDEGGYKADLSRRVAMKTESQNPDRGPELAEYLTGEMVPTLEKLGFTCRILHHPRAKGPFLIAERIEDPKATTVFGYGHGDVIRGLEPQWREGLSPWALVEDGERWYGRGTADNKGQHSINIGALAAVLKARGKLGFNAKYLIEMGEETGSPGLREVCEANKALFKADVLIASDGPRLSAERPTLFLGSRGAFNFDLEIDARPGGHHSGNWGGLISNPGLQLAHAIACIAGPTGQIRVPEWVPAELPASVRRALADCEVDGGSDGPQIEPEWGEPGLTPSERVFGWSSFEVLAYRTGNPDNPVNAIPPKAWARCQLRFVVGVDPANILPALRRHLDRHGFPMVKLAASREEIFHATRLDPEHPWVNFAVDSLKRTTNAKPAVLPNLGGSLPNDIFSDVLGLPTVWVPHSYPSCSQHAPNEHILPAIAREGLRLMAGLYWDIGEKGAPRS
;
A
#
# COMPACT_ATOMS: atom_id res chain seq x y z
N MET A 1 7.39 34.53 11.85
CA MET A 1 7.41 33.13 11.43
C MET A 1 6.06 32.54 11.78
N SER A 2 5.32 32.02 10.80
CA SER A 2 3.97 31.53 11.02
C SER A 2 3.74 30.24 10.20
N ARG A 3 2.63 29.57 10.48
CA ARG A 3 2.17 28.39 9.73
C ARG A 3 2.03 28.69 8.24
N GLU A 4 1.49 29.85 7.93
CA GLU A 4 1.29 30.35 6.56
C GLU A 4 2.64 30.54 5.85
N THR A 5 3.68 30.99 6.59
CA THR A 5 5.04 31.09 6.03
C THR A 5 5.61 29.74 5.64
N ALA A 6 5.37 28.70 6.46
CA ALA A 6 5.82 27.35 6.12
C ALA A 6 5.07 26.79 4.91
N ILE A 7 3.75 27.00 4.84
CA ILE A 7 2.94 26.61 3.69
C ILE A 7 3.41 27.37 2.43
N ALA A 8 3.62 28.69 2.49
CA ALA A 8 4.11 29.49 1.38
C ALA A 8 5.50 29.05 0.89
N ASN A 9 6.38 28.60 1.81
CA ASN A 9 7.67 28.02 1.42
C ASN A 9 7.52 26.70 0.68
N ALA A 10 6.56 25.85 1.08
CA ALA A 10 6.25 24.58 0.42
C ALA A 10 5.67 24.84 -1.00
N GLU A 11 4.76 25.80 -1.13
CA GLU A 11 4.22 26.23 -2.43
C GLU A 11 5.33 26.76 -3.34
N ARG A 12 6.20 27.62 -2.82
CA ARG A 12 7.33 28.16 -3.58
C ARG A 12 8.29 27.07 -4.05
N TYR A 13 8.60 26.08 -3.21
CA TYR A 13 9.42 24.93 -3.60
C TYR A 13 8.82 24.18 -4.79
N PHE A 14 7.49 24.04 -4.83
CA PHE A 14 6.79 23.48 -5.98
C PHE A 14 6.82 24.43 -7.19
N ASP A 15 6.37 25.66 -7.02
CA ASP A 15 6.14 26.65 -8.08
C ASP A 15 7.44 27.09 -8.77
N GLU A 16 8.58 27.10 -8.05
CA GLU A 16 9.92 27.35 -8.60
C GLU A 16 10.57 26.10 -9.21
N GLY A 17 9.86 24.97 -9.28
CA GLY A 17 10.31 23.72 -9.92
C GLY A 17 11.23 22.83 -9.07
N GLY A 18 11.45 23.15 -7.79
CA GLY A 18 12.30 22.38 -6.90
C GLY A 18 11.81 20.92 -6.72
N TYR A 19 10.51 20.76 -6.44
CA TYR A 19 9.91 19.43 -6.33
C TYR A 19 10.03 18.63 -7.64
N LYS A 20 9.76 19.26 -8.78
CA LYS A 20 9.87 18.62 -10.10
C LYS A 20 11.29 18.15 -10.40
N ALA A 21 12.29 18.97 -10.06
CA ALA A 21 13.70 18.66 -10.25
C ALA A 21 14.14 17.46 -9.37
N ASP A 22 13.73 17.44 -8.11
CA ASP A 22 14.03 16.32 -7.19
C ASP A 22 13.34 15.03 -7.65
N LEU A 23 12.06 15.10 -8.02
CA LEU A 23 11.30 13.94 -8.51
C LEU A 23 11.91 13.40 -9.81
N SER A 24 12.32 14.29 -10.73
CA SER A 24 12.95 13.91 -12.01
C SER A 24 14.23 13.09 -11.79
N ARG A 25 15.10 13.52 -10.86
CA ARG A 25 16.32 12.76 -10.52
C ARG A 25 15.97 11.37 -9.94
N ARG A 26 15.00 11.33 -9.05
CA ARG A 26 14.57 10.09 -8.38
C ARG A 26 13.92 9.10 -9.34
N VAL A 27 13.07 9.57 -10.25
CA VAL A 27 12.45 8.75 -11.31
C VAL A 27 13.49 8.17 -12.25
N ALA A 28 14.55 8.91 -12.58
CA ALA A 28 15.62 8.45 -13.47
C ALA A 28 16.42 7.25 -12.89
N MET A 29 16.37 7.01 -11.59
CA MET A 29 17.04 5.89 -10.94
C MET A 29 16.17 4.63 -11.04
N LYS A 30 16.67 3.58 -11.73
CA LYS A 30 15.94 2.34 -12.05
C LYS A 30 15.94 1.37 -10.88
N THR A 31 15.23 1.69 -9.84
CA THR A 31 15.19 0.96 -8.56
C THR A 31 14.17 -0.18 -8.54
N GLU A 32 14.19 -1.05 -9.55
CA GLU A 32 13.29 -2.20 -9.68
C GLU A 32 13.66 -3.31 -8.69
N SER A 33 13.01 -3.41 -7.53
CA SER A 33 13.30 -4.43 -6.52
C SER A 33 12.99 -5.86 -6.96
N GLN A 34 12.14 -6.02 -7.99
CA GLN A 34 11.82 -7.31 -8.61
C GLN A 34 12.89 -7.78 -9.60
N ASN A 35 13.90 -6.95 -9.89
CA ASN A 35 14.99 -7.27 -10.80
C ASN A 35 16.28 -7.47 -10.00
N PRO A 36 16.83 -8.71 -9.93
CA PRO A 36 18.02 -8.99 -9.13
C PRO A 36 19.27 -8.24 -9.60
N ASP A 37 19.29 -7.75 -10.84
CA ASP A 37 20.45 -7.02 -11.40
C ASP A 37 20.46 -5.55 -10.96
N ARG A 38 19.43 -5.06 -10.25
CA ARG A 38 19.28 -3.67 -9.80
C ARG A 38 19.77 -3.40 -8.37
N GLY A 39 20.42 -4.36 -7.75
CA GLY A 39 21.00 -4.16 -6.40
C GLY A 39 21.84 -2.90 -6.24
N PRO A 40 22.78 -2.59 -7.19
CA PRO A 40 23.54 -1.35 -7.14
C PRO A 40 22.69 -0.08 -7.16
N GLU A 41 21.67 0.00 -8.01
CA GLU A 41 20.78 1.15 -8.11
C GLU A 41 19.89 1.32 -6.86
N LEU A 42 19.47 0.21 -6.22
CA LEU A 42 18.78 0.25 -4.93
C LEU A 42 19.65 0.88 -3.85
N ALA A 43 20.93 0.50 -3.76
CA ALA A 43 21.86 1.06 -2.79
C ALA A 43 22.18 2.53 -3.11
N GLU A 44 22.42 2.87 -4.38
CA GLU A 44 22.73 4.23 -4.84
C GLU A 44 21.58 5.21 -4.58
N TYR A 45 20.33 4.77 -4.71
CA TYR A 45 19.18 5.61 -4.37
C TYR A 45 19.24 6.12 -2.92
N LEU A 46 19.62 5.25 -1.98
CA LEU A 46 19.77 5.65 -0.58
C LEU A 46 21.03 6.47 -0.35
N THR A 47 22.19 5.99 -0.81
CA THR A 47 23.47 6.58 -0.47
C THR A 47 23.81 7.83 -1.31
N GLY A 48 23.45 7.86 -2.58
CA GLY A 48 23.74 8.95 -3.51
C GLY A 48 22.66 10.03 -3.58
N GLU A 49 21.39 9.70 -3.36
CA GLU A 49 20.29 10.68 -3.46
C GLU A 49 19.69 11.01 -2.09
N MET A 50 19.29 10.00 -1.29
CA MET A 50 18.50 10.26 -0.09
C MET A 50 19.33 10.69 1.12
N VAL A 51 20.50 10.10 1.35
CA VAL A 51 21.42 10.51 2.41
C VAL A 51 21.81 11.98 2.26
N PRO A 52 22.37 12.44 1.11
CA PRO A 52 22.69 13.86 0.93
C PRO A 52 21.48 14.80 1.07
N THR A 53 20.29 14.34 0.64
CA THR A 53 19.05 15.13 0.76
C THR A 53 18.67 15.34 2.22
N LEU A 54 18.70 14.31 3.05
CA LEU A 54 18.33 14.38 4.47
C LEU A 54 19.42 15.06 5.32
N GLU A 55 20.71 14.83 5.02
CA GLU A 55 21.82 15.51 5.70
C GLU A 55 21.78 17.03 5.52
N LYS A 56 21.41 17.54 4.33
CA LYS A 56 21.17 18.97 4.10
C LYS A 56 20.08 19.56 5.00
N LEU A 57 19.14 18.74 5.47
CA LEU A 57 18.11 19.10 6.43
C LEU A 57 18.55 18.88 7.88
N GLY A 58 19.81 18.52 8.11
CA GLY A 58 20.39 18.31 9.44
C GLY A 58 20.01 16.99 10.09
N PHE A 59 19.68 15.97 9.28
CA PHE A 59 19.52 14.61 9.77
C PHE A 59 20.88 13.90 9.86
N THR A 60 21.01 13.02 10.84
CA THR A 60 22.10 12.02 10.89
C THR A 60 21.59 10.73 10.26
N CYS A 61 22.29 10.26 9.22
CA CYS A 61 21.88 9.11 8.42
C CYS A 61 22.68 7.86 8.78
N ARG A 62 22.00 6.69 8.77
CA ARG A 62 22.61 5.36 8.94
C ARG A 62 22.04 4.41 7.92
N ILE A 63 22.89 3.59 7.32
CA ILE A 63 22.48 2.50 6.42
C ILE A 63 22.51 1.19 7.21
N LEU A 64 21.40 0.47 7.17
CA LEU A 64 21.24 -0.85 7.77
C LEU A 64 21.08 -1.89 6.66
N HIS A 65 21.53 -3.09 6.91
CA HIS A 65 21.47 -4.21 5.99
C HIS A 65 20.82 -5.43 6.65
N HIS A 66 20.09 -6.20 5.86
CA HIS A 66 19.59 -7.50 6.28
C HIS A 66 19.70 -8.51 5.13
N PRO A 67 20.09 -9.78 5.37
CA PRO A 67 20.32 -10.76 4.32
C PRO A 67 19.09 -11.07 3.44
N ARG A 68 17.88 -10.95 3.98
CA ARG A 68 16.64 -11.17 3.25
C ARG A 68 16.21 -9.96 2.41
N ALA A 69 16.73 -8.76 2.70
CA ALA A 69 16.31 -7.53 2.04
C ALA A 69 16.76 -7.46 0.58
N LYS A 70 15.99 -6.80 -0.26
CA LYS A 70 16.33 -6.55 -1.68
C LYS A 70 17.39 -5.49 -1.83
N GLY A 71 17.36 -4.49 -0.96
CA GLY A 71 18.33 -3.41 -0.85
C GLY A 71 18.53 -3.01 0.61
N PRO A 72 19.41 -2.04 0.89
CA PRO A 72 19.61 -1.54 2.25
C PRO A 72 18.40 -0.75 2.75
N PHE A 73 18.42 -0.43 4.06
CA PHE A 73 17.50 0.48 4.71
C PHE A 73 18.24 1.74 5.14
N LEU A 74 17.66 2.91 4.88
CA LEU A 74 18.15 4.18 5.41
C LEU A 74 17.29 4.56 6.61
N ILE A 75 17.92 4.77 7.76
CA ILE A 75 17.31 5.47 8.90
C ILE A 75 18.00 6.81 9.09
N ALA A 76 17.21 7.88 9.14
CA ALA A 76 17.68 9.23 9.36
C ALA A 76 17.02 9.80 10.60
N GLU A 77 17.78 10.49 11.46
CA GLU A 77 17.33 11.06 12.73
C GLU A 77 17.71 12.53 12.81
N ARG A 78 16.74 13.38 13.18
CA ARG A 78 16.95 14.77 13.59
C ARG A 78 16.33 14.96 14.96
N ILE A 79 17.15 14.94 16.00
CA ILE A 79 16.72 15.11 17.40
C ILE A 79 17.01 16.54 17.81
N GLU A 80 15.95 17.31 18.08
CA GLU A 80 16.05 18.72 18.50
C GLU A 80 15.98 18.88 20.03
N ASP A 81 15.13 18.09 20.68
CA ASP A 81 14.98 18.04 22.12
C ASP A 81 14.54 16.62 22.53
N PRO A 82 15.28 15.92 23.41
CA PRO A 82 14.92 14.57 23.86
C PRO A 82 13.52 14.44 24.49
N LYS A 83 12.94 15.56 24.94
CA LYS A 83 11.59 15.61 25.53
C LYS A 83 10.48 15.98 24.55
N ALA A 84 10.86 16.42 23.33
CA ALA A 84 9.89 16.77 22.33
C ALA A 84 9.25 15.53 21.69
N THR A 85 8.04 15.70 21.18
CA THR A 85 7.35 14.69 20.37
C THR A 85 8.27 14.19 19.25
N THR A 86 8.29 12.89 19.02
CA THR A 86 9.06 12.26 17.96
C THR A 86 8.11 11.73 16.89
N VAL A 87 8.23 12.24 15.67
CA VAL A 87 7.48 11.79 14.49
C VAL A 87 8.36 10.84 13.68
N PHE A 88 7.79 9.69 13.32
CA PHE A 88 8.42 8.72 12.44
C PHE A 88 7.82 8.83 11.03
N GLY A 89 8.65 9.13 10.05
CA GLY A 89 8.31 9.14 8.63
C GLY A 89 8.76 7.85 7.95
N TYR A 90 8.08 7.50 6.88
CA TYR A 90 8.39 6.33 6.07
C TYR A 90 8.22 6.65 4.59
N GLY A 91 8.99 5.94 3.75
CA GLY A 91 8.84 5.84 2.32
C GLY A 91 9.63 4.68 1.78
N HIS A 92 9.35 4.27 0.55
CA HIS A 92 10.18 3.32 -0.18
C HIS A 92 10.70 3.93 -1.48
N GLY A 93 11.93 3.59 -1.81
CA GLY A 93 12.60 4.08 -3.01
C GLY A 93 12.59 3.08 -4.15
N ASP A 94 12.25 1.81 -3.87
CA ASP A 94 12.08 0.80 -4.89
C ASP A 94 10.76 0.97 -5.65
N VAL A 95 10.71 0.36 -6.81
CA VAL A 95 9.56 0.36 -7.72
C VAL A 95 9.40 -1.02 -8.36
N ILE A 96 8.20 -1.31 -8.86
CA ILE A 96 7.97 -2.48 -9.72
C ILE A 96 8.74 -2.34 -11.05
N ARG A 97 8.68 -3.35 -11.92
CA ARG A 97 9.30 -3.31 -13.25
C ARG A 97 8.83 -2.12 -14.08
N GLY A 98 9.75 -1.57 -14.87
CA GLY A 98 9.49 -0.42 -15.75
C GLY A 98 8.42 -0.71 -16.81
N LEU A 99 8.40 -1.94 -17.38
CA LEU A 99 7.47 -2.34 -18.45
C LEU A 99 7.55 -1.42 -19.67
N GLU A 100 8.74 -0.98 -20.04
CA GLU A 100 9.01 0.04 -21.06
C GLU A 100 8.22 -0.14 -22.37
N PRO A 101 8.10 -1.35 -22.96
CA PRO A 101 7.39 -1.55 -24.23
C PRO A 101 5.87 -1.29 -24.16
N GLN A 102 5.31 -1.19 -22.95
CA GLN A 102 3.87 -1.01 -22.74
C GLN A 102 3.50 0.45 -22.44
N TRP A 103 4.49 1.33 -22.32
CA TRP A 103 4.24 2.75 -22.13
C TRP A 103 3.80 3.40 -23.44
N ARG A 104 2.90 4.39 -23.34
CA ARG A 104 2.46 5.19 -24.48
C ARG A 104 3.65 5.84 -25.17
N GLU A 105 3.60 5.97 -26.49
CA GLU A 105 4.63 6.65 -27.28
C GLU A 105 4.94 8.05 -26.72
N GLY A 106 6.21 8.38 -26.61
CA GLY A 106 6.71 9.63 -26.01
C GLY A 106 6.82 9.61 -24.49
N LEU A 107 6.36 8.56 -23.79
CA LEU A 107 6.53 8.39 -22.36
C LEU A 107 7.63 7.37 -22.04
N SER A 108 8.20 7.47 -20.84
CA SER A 108 9.20 6.55 -20.34
C SER A 108 9.01 6.34 -18.84
N PRO A 109 9.20 5.11 -18.32
CA PRO A 109 9.21 4.91 -16.87
C PRO A 109 10.37 5.64 -16.17
N TRP A 110 11.46 5.93 -16.89
CA TRP A 110 12.72 6.45 -16.33
C TRP A 110 13.00 7.91 -16.68
N ALA A 111 12.01 8.61 -17.14
CA ALA A 111 12.07 10.06 -17.35
C ALA A 111 10.76 10.70 -16.91
N LEU A 112 10.85 11.77 -16.14
CA LEU A 112 9.67 12.54 -15.77
C LEU A 112 9.19 13.33 -16.99
N VAL A 113 8.05 12.94 -17.55
CA VAL A 113 7.44 13.59 -18.71
C VAL A 113 6.16 14.29 -18.30
N GLU A 114 6.10 15.60 -18.58
CA GLU A 114 4.89 16.40 -18.38
C GLU A 114 4.04 16.36 -19.65
N ASP A 115 2.79 15.91 -19.50
CA ASP A 115 1.81 15.90 -20.56
C ASP A 115 0.43 16.28 -20.01
N GLY A 116 -0.03 17.48 -20.32
CA GLY A 116 -1.25 18.06 -19.76
C GLY A 116 -1.16 18.22 -18.24
N GLU A 117 -2.15 17.72 -17.54
CA GLU A 117 -2.25 17.79 -16.07
C GLU A 117 -1.56 16.62 -15.35
N ARG A 118 -0.70 15.87 -16.04
CA ARG A 118 -0.07 14.66 -15.51
C ARG A 118 1.45 14.71 -15.67
N TRP A 119 2.16 14.28 -14.64
CA TRP A 119 3.59 14.02 -14.69
C TRP A 119 3.83 12.52 -14.66
N TYR A 120 4.23 11.97 -15.80
CA TYR A 120 4.43 10.55 -16.01
C TYR A 120 5.85 10.12 -15.62
N GLY A 121 5.96 8.93 -15.04
CA GLY A 121 7.21 8.28 -14.68
C GLY A 121 7.00 7.23 -13.59
N ARG A 122 7.77 6.16 -13.59
CA ARG A 122 7.70 5.09 -12.60
C ARG A 122 8.15 5.60 -11.22
N GLY A 123 7.34 5.40 -10.20
CA GLY A 123 7.58 5.91 -8.85
C GLY A 123 7.02 7.32 -8.61
N THR A 124 6.41 7.96 -9.60
CA THR A 124 5.80 9.29 -9.40
C THR A 124 4.65 9.24 -8.40
N ALA A 125 3.85 8.18 -8.42
CA ALA A 125 2.75 7.93 -7.50
C ALA A 125 3.16 6.95 -6.39
N ASP A 126 4.04 5.99 -6.67
CA ASP A 126 4.40 4.88 -5.80
C ASP A 126 5.91 4.60 -5.81
N ASN A 127 6.68 5.07 -4.83
CA ASN A 127 6.38 5.98 -3.72
C ASN A 127 7.29 7.23 -3.77
N LYS A 128 8.22 7.34 -4.78
CA LYS A 128 9.23 8.42 -4.87
C LYS A 128 8.62 9.82 -4.82
N GLY A 129 7.46 10.02 -5.48
CA GLY A 129 6.74 11.29 -5.43
C GLY A 129 6.22 11.61 -4.03
N GLN A 130 5.62 10.65 -3.36
CA GLN A 130 4.96 10.87 -2.07
C GLN A 130 5.97 11.14 -0.94
N HIS A 131 7.03 10.32 -0.80
CA HIS A 131 8.02 10.64 0.24
C HIS A 131 8.82 11.93 -0.07
N SER A 132 8.93 12.32 -1.34
CA SER A 132 9.49 13.63 -1.74
C SER A 132 8.67 14.80 -1.23
N ILE A 133 7.34 14.67 -1.22
CA ILE A 133 6.42 15.68 -0.66
C ILE A 133 6.69 15.85 0.84
N ASN A 134 6.80 14.75 1.58
CA ASN A 134 7.06 14.80 3.02
C ASN A 134 8.39 15.47 3.35
N ILE A 135 9.46 15.11 2.63
CA ILE A 135 10.79 15.70 2.82
C ILE A 135 10.80 17.19 2.44
N GLY A 136 10.14 17.55 1.33
CA GLY A 136 9.99 18.96 0.93
C GLY A 136 9.20 19.79 1.95
N ALA A 137 8.19 19.20 2.57
CA ALA A 137 7.42 19.86 3.63
C ALA A 137 8.24 20.08 4.92
N LEU A 138 9.08 19.10 5.32
CA LEU A 138 10.04 19.28 6.43
C LEU A 138 11.02 20.42 6.13
N ALA A 139 11.56 20.47 4.91
CA ALA A 139 12.43 21.56 4.46
C ALA A 139 11.74 22.93 4.52
N ALA A 140 10.47 23.00 4.13
CA ALA A 140 9.68 24.24 4.16
C ALA A 140 9.46 24.76 5.60
N VAL A 141 9.20 23.86 6.56
CA VAL A 141 9.10 24.19 8.00
C VAL A 141 10.45 24.67 8.54
N LEU A 142 11.54 23.96 8.25
CA LEU A 142 12.89 24.37 8.64
C LEU A 142 13.24 25.76 8.08
N LYS A 143 12.95 26.02 6.80
CA LYS A 143 13.14 27.33 6.18
C LYS A 143 12.32 28.44 6.86
N ALA A 144 11.13 28.10 7.37
CA ALA A 144 10.23 29.09 7.99
C ALA A 144 10.66 29.47 9.40
N ARG A 145 11.13 28.53 10.23
CA ARG A 145 11.43 28.80 11.65
C ARG A 145 12.78 28.31 12.18
N GLY A 146 13.63 27.75 11.30
CA GLY A 146 14.98 27.28 11.66
C GLY A 146 15.03 25.95 12.44
N LYS A 147 13.89 25.41 12.81
CA LYS A 147 13.73 24.15 13.53
C LYS A 147 12.41 23.47 13.15
N LEU A 148 12.26 22.17 13.44
CA LEU A 148 10.98 21.47 13.30
C LEU A 148 10.07 21.73 14.52
N GLY A 149 10.63 21.85 15.72
CA GLY A 149 9.92 21.92 16.98
C GLY A 149 9.44 20.55 17.49
N PHE A 150 9.88 19.49 16.81
CA PHE A 150 9.68 18.10 17.18
C PHE A 150 10.89 17.29 16.68
N ASN A 151 11.09 16.09 17.21
CA ASN A 151 12.09 15.16 16.71
C ASN A 151 11.55 14.43 15.49
N ALA A 152 12.33 14.34 14.43
CA ALA A 152 11.96 13.61 13.23
C ALA A 152 12.89 12.41 13.04
N LYS A 153 12.29 11.25 12.78
CA LYS A 153 12.97 10.07 12.27
C LYS A 153 12.36 9.69 10.94
N TYR A 154 13.16 9.17 10.02
CA TYR A 154 12.70 8.80 8.70
C TYR A 154 13.33 7.48 8.26
N LEU A 155 12.51 6.52 7.85
CA LEU A 155 12.93 5.25 7.27
C LEU A 155 12.66 5.27 5.78
N ILE A 156 13.64 4.88 4.96
CA ILE A 156 13.44 4.57 3.55
C ILE A 156 13.94 3.17 3.28
N GLU A 157 13.06 2.32 2.76
CA GLU A 157 13.39 0.97 2.34
C GLU A 157 13.49 0.82 0.82
N MET A 158 13.99 -0.34 0.36
CA MET A 158 14.20 -0.67 -1.04
C MET A 158 13.63 -2.05 -1.41
N GLY A 159 12.50 -2.44 -0.78
CA GLY A 159 11.91 -3.76 -0.97
C GLY A 159 10.40 -3.84 -0.75
N GLU A 160 9.68 -2.72 -0.63
CA GLU A 160 8.23 -2.69 -0.36
C GLU A 160 7.45 -3.45 -1.43
N GLU A 161 7.75 -3.23 -2.68
CA GLU A 161 7.12 -3.84 -3.87
C GLU A 161 7.29 -5.38 -3.95
N THR A 162 8.09 -5.92 -3.06
CA THR A 162 8.31 -7.38 -2.93
C THR A 162 7.89 -7.92 -1.55
N GLY A 163 7.20 -7.11 -0.74
CA GLY A 163 6.69 -7.49 0.57
C GLY A 163 7.61 -7.11 1.73
N SER A 164 8.47 -6.11 1.57
CA SER A 164 9.39 -5.60 2.61
C SER A 164 10.25 -6.67 3.29
N PRO A 165 10.90 -7.59 2.54
CA PRO A 165 11.66 -8.67 3.15
C PRO A 165 12.81 -8.14 4.02
N GLY A 166 12.88 -8.58 5.27
CA GLY A 166 13.89 -8.16 6.23
C GLY A 166 13.55 -6.91 7.04
N LEU A 167 12.50 -6.15 6.68
CA LEU A 167 12.11 -4.94 7.40
C LEU A 167 11.66 -5.26 8.83
N ARG A 168 10.88 -6.31 9.03
CA ARG A 168 10.42 -6.76 10.36
C ARG A 168 11.61 -7.04 11.27
N GLU A 169 12.55 -7.83 10.80
CA GLU A 169 13.74 -8.22 11.57
C GLU A 169 14.64 -7.02 11.89
N VAL A 170 14.79 -6.10 10.95
CA VAL A 170 15.54 -4.84 11.18
C VAL A 170 14.86 -3.99 12.26
N CYS A 171 13.54 -3.86 12.23
CA CYS A 171 12.78 -3.12 13.24
C CYS A 171 12.83 -3.81 14.60
N GLU A 172 12.67 -5.12 14.66
CA GLU A 172 12.78 -5.91 15.91
C GLU A 172 14.15 -5.80 16.58
N ALA A 173 15.23 -5.90 15.79
CA ALA A 173 16.60 -5.81 16.27
C ALA A 173 17.00 -4.38 16.71
N ASN A 174 16.30 -3.36 16.24
CA ASN A 174 16.66 -1.95 16.46
C ASN A 174 15.52 -1.11 17.06
N LYS A 175 14.62 -1.70 17.87
CA LYS A 175 13.44 -1.00 18.44
C LYS A 175 13.75 0.35 19.07
N ALA A 176 14.88 0.47 19.76
CA ALA A 176 15.28 1.73 20.40
C ALA A 176 15.55 2.84 19.36
N LEU A 177 16.14 2.49 18.21
CA LEU A 177 16.40 3.42 17.11
C LEU A 177 15.09 3.90 16.47
N PHE A 178 14.09 3.02 16.37
CA PHE A 178 12.80 3.30 15.76
C PHE A 178 11.74 3.89 16.72
N LYS A 179 12.06 4.04 18.00
CA LYS A 179 11.12 4.59 19.00
C LYS A 179 10.64 5.98 18.58
N ALA A 180 9.31 6.18 18.56
CA ALA A 180 8.64 7.44 18.25
C ALA A 180 7.27 7.49 18.94
N ASP A 181 6.54 8.59 18.78
CA ASP A 181 5.20 8.79 19.36
C ASP A 181 4.09 8.55 18.34
N VAL A 182 4.40 8.68 17.04
CA VAL A 182 3.47 8.49 15.92
C VAL A 182 4.23 8.25 14.64
N LEU A 183 3.66 7.41 13.76
CA LEU A 183 4.05 7.36 12.35
C LEU A 183 3.15 8.30 11.55
N ILE A 184 3.78 9.20 10.77
CA ILE A 184 3.12 10.03 9.76
C ILE A 184 3.87 9.84 8.45
N ALA A 185 3.21 9.19 7.50
CA ALA A 185 3.81 8.82 6.24
C ALA A 185 2.83 9.01 5.08
N SER A 186 3.31 8.82 3.86
CA SER A 186 2.51 8.98 2.64
C SER A 186 2.77 7.83 1.70
N ASP A 187 1.71 7.11 1.38
CA ASP A 187 1.69 6.04 0.40
C ASP A 187 0.25 5.75 -0.03
N GLY A 188 0.06 4.95 -1.09
CA GLY A 188 -1.25 4.59 -1.61
C GLY A 188 -2.04 5.79 -2.14
N PRO A 189 -3.27 5.56 -2.63
CA PRO A 189 -4.11 6.61 -3.18
C PRO A 189 -5.00 7.28 -2.13
N ARG A 190 -5.41 8.52 -2.41
CA ARG A 190 -6.56 9.19 -1.80
C ARG A 190 -7.86 8.46 -2.15
N LEU A 191 -8.95 8.80 -1.47
CA LEU A 191 -10.28 8.33 -1.84
C LEU A 191 -10.65 8.81 -3.26
N SER A 192 -10.42 10.08 -3.55
CA SER A 192 -10.49 10.69 -4.88
C SER A 192 -9.41 11.75 -5.07
N ALA A 193 -9.17 12.19 -6.29
CA ALA A 193 -8.16 13.21 -6.59
C ALA A 193 -8.42 14.54 -5.84
N GLU A 194 -9.69 14.90 -5.68
CA GLU A 194 -10.13 16.20 -5.15
C GLU A 194 -10.18 16.22 -3.61
N ARG A 195 -10.23 15.04 -2.97
CA ARG A 195 -10.46 14.97 -1.52
C ARG A 195 -9.22 14.52 -0.76
N PRO A 196 -8.58 15.39 0.05
CA PRO A 196 -7.56 14.98 0.99
C PRO A 196 -8.02 13.80 1.83
N THR A 197 -7.15 12.84 2.05
CA THR A 197 -7.51 11.57 2.67
C THR A 197 -6.50 11.23 3.76
N LEU A 198 -6.96 10.57 4.80
CA LEU A 198 -6.16 9.84 5.78
C LEU A 198 -6.54 8.38 5.71
N PHE A 199 -5.58 7.47 5.84
CA PHE A 199 -5.88 6.09 6.19
C PHE A 199 -5.07 5.65 7.42
N LEU A 200 -5.64 4.70 8.17
CA LEU A 200 -5.22 4.42 9.54
C LEU A 200 -4.59 3.04 9.72
N GLY A 201 -4.37 2.39 8.61
CA GLY A 201 -3.82 1.05 8.48
C GLY A 201 -4.12 0.51 7.09
N SER A 202 -3.93 -0.78 6.89
CA SER A 202 -4.16 -1.43 5.59
C SER A 202 -4.85 -2.77 5.75
N ARG A 203 -5.49 -3.25 4.68
CA ARG A 203 -5.91 -4.65 4.64
C ARG A 203 -4.70 -5.56 4.57
N GLY A 204 -4.80 -6.73 5.18
CA GLY A 204 -3.85 -7.80 4.95
C GLY A 204 -4.02 -8.40 3.54
N ALA A 205 -2.97 -9.02 3.03
CA ALA A 205 -3.00 -9.74 1.76
C ALA A 205 -2.38 -11.12 1.90
N PHE A 206 -3.13 -12.13 1.50
CA PHE A 206 -2.68 -13.51 1.49
C PHE A 206 -2.95 -14.16 0.14
N ASN A 207 -1.87 -14.56 -0.56
CA ASN A 207 -1.95 -15.25 -1.84
C ASN A 207 -1.70 -16.74 -1.63
N PHE A 208 -2.53 -17.58 -2.24
CA PHE A 208 -2.43 -19.03 -2.13
C PHE A 208 -2.89 -19.74 -3.39
N ASP A 209 -2.45 -20.98 -3.53
CA ASP A 209 -2.81 -21.84 -4.66
C ASP A 209 -3.75 -22.95 -4.21
N LEU A 210 -4.70 -23.25 -5.08
CA LEU A 210 -5.58 -24.41 -5.04
C LEU A 210 -5.19 -25.35 -6.18
N GLU A 211 -4.91 -26.62 -5.89
CA GLU A 211 -4.55 -27.58 -6.92
C GLU A 211 -5.32 -28.90 -6.73
N ILE A 212 -5.78 -29.46 -7.83
CA ILE A 212 -6.23 -30.84 -7.92
C ILE A 212 -5.33 -31.57 -8.92
N ASP A 213 -4.60 -32.55 -8.45
CA ASP A 213 -3.75 -33.45 -9.25
C ASP A 213 -4.36 -34.85 -9.17
N ALA A 214 -5.25 -35.18 -10.09
CA ALA A 214 -6.08 -36.38 -10.04
C ALA A 214 -5.36 -37.62 -10.61
N ARG A 215 -4.48 -37.42 -11.59
CA ARG A 215 -3.83 -38.54 -12.30
C ARG A 215 -2.64 -38.07 -13.16
N PRO A 216 -1.76 -38.99 -13.61
CA PRO A 216 -0.55 -38.61 -14.36
C PRO A 216 -0.79 -38.18 -15.83
N GLY A 217 -1.95 -38.41 -16.43
CA GLY A 217 -2.22 -38.05 -17.84
C GLY A 217 -3.69 -37.78 -18.13
N GLY A 218 -3.95 -37.13 -19.27
CA GLY A 218 -5.29 -36.91 -19.79
C GLY A 218 -5.87 -38.19 -20.45
N HIS A 219 -7.20 -38.30 -20.48
CA HIS A 219 -7.90 -39.44 -21.05
C HIS A 219 -9.00 -38.99 -22.01
N HIS A 220 -9.17 -39.71 -23.12
CA HIS A 220 -10.17 -39.40 -24.15
C HIS A 220 -11.57 -39.26 -23.54
N SER A 221 -12.19 -38.09 -23.73
CA SER A 221 -13.47 -37.75 -23.08
C SER A 221 -14.63 -38.63 -23.48
N GLY A 222 -14.66 -39.10 -24.77
CA GLY A 222 -15.67 -40.01 -25.26
C GLY A 222 -15.61 -41.42 -24.64
N ASN A 223 -14.42 -41.88 -24.23
CA ASN A 223 -14.25 -43.20 -23.63
C ASN A 223 -14.39 -43.19 -22.10
N TRP A 224 -14.04 -42.04 -21.44
CA TRP A 224 -13.89 -41.96 -19.99
C TRP A 224 -14.79 -40.92 -19.35
N GLY A 225 -15.53 -40.11 -20.17
CA GLY A 225 -16.51 -39.15 -19.65
C GLY A 225 -17.60 -39.82 -18.84
N GLY A 226 -17.90 -39.31 -17.66
CA GLY A 226 -18.84 -39.92 -16.71
C GLY A 226 -18.27 -41.06 -15.85
N LEU A 227 -17.05 -41.53 -16.15
CA LEU A 227 -16.40 -42.61 -15.39
C LEU A 227 -15.26 -42.11 -14.48
N ILE A 228 -14.55 -41.08 -14.89
CA ILE A 228 -13.45 -40.50 -14.10
C ILE A 228 -13.72 -39.03 -13.80
N SER A 229 -13.21 -38.56 -12.66
CA SER A 229 -13.39 -37.15 -12.25
C SER A 229 -12.72 -36.17 -13.22
N ASN A 230 -13.31 -35.00 -13.37
CA ASN A 230 -12.72 -33.87 -14.07
C ASN A 230 -12.22 -32.84 -13.04
N PRO A 231 -10.88 -32.67 -12.87
CA PRO A 231 -10.32 -31.72 -11.92
C PRO A 231 -10.77 -30.27 -12.13
N GLY A 232 -10.98 -29.86 -13.38
CA GLY A 232 -11.49 -28.54 -13.71
C GLY A 232 -12.88 -28.28 -13.12
N LEU A 233 -13.81 -29.24 -13.29
CA LEU A 233 -15.14 -29.14 -12.68
C LEU A 233 -15.07 -29.18 -11.16
N GLN A 234 -14.27 -30.08 -10.58
CA GLN A 234 -14.12 -30.18 -9.13
C GLN A 234 -13.55 -28.90 -8.50
N LEU A 235 -12.53 -28.31 -9.14
CA LEU A 235 -11.93 -27.05 -8.66
C LEU A 235 -12.89 -25.88 -8.80
N ALA A 236 -13.67 -25.78 -9.90
CA ALA A 236 -14.69 -24.76 -10.06
C ALA A 236 -15.76 -24.83 -8.94
N HIS A 237 -16.23 -26.04 -8.59
CA HIS A 237 -17.16 -26.22 -7.48
C HIS A 237 -16.52 -25.95 -6.12
N ALA A 238 -15.25 -26.29 -5.93
CA ALA A 238 -14.51 -25.94 -4.72
C ALA A 238 -14.40 -24.42 -4.53
N ILE A 239 -14.10 -23.68 -5.61
CA ILE A 239 -14.11 -22.19 -5.57
C ILE A 239 -15.52 -21.66 -5.31
N ALA A 240 -16.55 -22.24 -5.92
CA ALA A 240 -17.95 -21.84 -5.69
C ALA A 240 -18.44 -22.07 -4.25
N CYS A 241 -17.82 -22.98 -3.48
CA CYS A 241 -18.13 -23.10 -2.06
C CYS A 241 -17.37 -22.06 -1.20
N ILE A 242 -16.25 -21.49 -1.70
CA ILE A 242 -15.50 -20.43 -1.02
C ILE A 242 -16.19 -19.07 -1.16
N ALA A 243 -16.67 -18.74 -2.36
CA ALA A 243 -17.38 -17.49 -2.63
C ALA A 243 -18.64 -17.73 -3.46
N GLY A 244 -19.67 -16.93 -3.18
CA GLY A 244 -20.92 -16.93 -3.94
C GLY A 244 -20.80 -16.31 -5.33
N PRO A 245 -21.85 -16.40 -6.15
CA PRO A 245 -21.83 -15.87 -7.51
C PRO A 245 -21.72 -14.35 -7.58
N THR A 246 -21.95 -13.66 -6.48
CA THR A 246 -21.80 -12.21 -6.32
C THR A 246 -20.55 -11.82 -5.52
N GLY A 247 -19.59 -12.74 -5.34
CA GLY A 247 -18.35 -12.46 -4.62
C GLY A 247 -18.44 -12.50 -3.08
N GLN A 248 -19.62 -12.83 -2.51
CA GLN A 248 -19.78 -12.98 -1.06
C GLN A 248 -18.93 -14.15 -0.55
N ILE A 249 -18.08 -13.90 0.47
CA ILE A 249 -17.24 -14.93 1.10
C ILE A 249 -18.11 -15.87 1.94
N ARG A 250 -17.88 -17.19 1.80
CA ARG A 250 -18.60 -18.26 2.50
C ARG A 250 -17.76 -18.99 3.53
N VAL A 251 -16.50 -18.64 3.70
CA VAL A 251 -15.61 -19.12 4.76
C VAL A 251 -15.77 -18.18 5.95
N PRO A 252 -16.45 -18.59 7.03
CA PRO A 252 -16.82 -17.66 8.12
C PRO A 252 -15.63 -17.03 8.81
N GLU A 253 -14.52 -17.76 8.92
CA GLU A 253 -13.31 -17.29 9.57
C GLU A 253 -12.52 -16.24 8.75
N TRP A 254 -12.90 -15.98 7.49
CA TRP A 254 -12.27 -15.01 6.59
C TRP A 254 -12.90 -13.63 6.63
N VAL A 255 -13.98 -13.48 7.35
CA VAL A 255 -14.68 -12.21 7.51
C VAL A 255 -14.78 -11.86 9.00
N PRO A 256 -14.75 -10.56 9.36
CA PRO A 256 -14.99 -10.15 10.74
C PRO A 256 -16.43 -10.46 11.17
N ALA A 257 -16.64 -10.66 12.46
CA ALA A 257 -17.98 -10.94 12.99
C ALA A 257 -18.97 -9.80 12.74
N GLU A 258 -18.46 -8.56 12.78
CA GLU A 258 -19.23 -7.35 12.51
C GLU A 258 -18.33 -6.21 12.03
N LEU A 259 -18.90 -5.19 11.39
CA LEU A 259 -18.22 -3.95 11.09
C LEU A 259 -18.33 -3.02 12.31
N PRO A 260 -17.20 -2.63 12.95
CA PRO A 260 -17.23 -1.77 14.13
C PRO A 260 -17.91 -0.44 13.86
N ALA A 261 -18.64 0.07 14.87
CA ALA A 261 -19.41 1.31 14.74
C ALA A 261 -18.52 2.54 14.41
N SER A 262 -17.30 2.63 14.96
CA SER A 262 -16.33 3.69 14.61
C SER A 262 -15.90 3.64 13.14
N VAL A 263 -15.70 2.43 12.61
CA VAL A 263 -15.40 2.20 11.19
C VAL A 263 -16.58 2.65 10.31
N ARG A 264 -17.78 2.23 10.65
CA ARG A 264 -18.99 2.60 9.91
C ARG A 264 -19.21 4.11 9.91
N ARG A 265 -19.00 4.79 11.05
CA ARG A 265 -19.07 6.27 11.13
C ARG A 265 -18.02 6.95 10.26
N ALA A 266 -16.78 6.45 10.25
CA ALA A 266 -15.71 7.01 9.44
C ALA A 266 -15.97 6.89 7.93
N LEU A 267 -16.63 5.80 7.51
CA LEU A 267 -16.96 5.53 6.11
C LEU A 267 -18.28 6.15 5.63
N ALA A 268 -19.09 6.71 6.54
CA ALA A 268 -20.45 7.17 6.23
C ALA A 268 -20.51 8.28 5.16
N ASP A 269 -19.44 9.08 5.00
CA ASP A 269 -19.33 10.14 4.00
C ASP A 269 -18.26 9.83 2.92
N CYS A 270 -17.82 8.57 2.81
CA CYS A 270 -16.86 8.13 1.83
C CYS A 270 -17.59 7.45 0.67
N GLU A 271 -17.77 8.16 -0.42
CA GLU A 271 -18.27 7.57 -1.67
C GLU A 271 -17.11 6.97 -2.45
N VAL A 272 -17.30 5.75 -2.93
CA VAL A 272 -16.38 5.06 -3.83
C VAL A 272 -17.07 4.93 -5.17
N ASP A 273 -16.51 5.59 -6.16
CA ASP A 273 -16.83 5.40 -7.57
C ASP A 273 -15.56 5.10 -8.36
N GLY A 274 -15.70 4.67 -9.60
CA GLY A 274 -14.54 4.45 -10.47
C GLY A 274 -13.94 5.73 -11.03
N GLY A 275 -14.60 6.88 -10.88
CA GLY A 275 -14.25 8.12 -11.56
C GLY A 275 -14.37 8.01 -13.08
N SER A 276 -13.86 9.02 -13.80
CA SER A 276 -13.89 9.04 -15.27
C SER A 276 -12.97 8.00 -15.93
N ASP A 277 -11.91 7.62 -15.25
CA ASP A 277 -10.83 6.76 -15.77
C ASP A 277 -10.80 5.37 -15.10
N GLY A 278 -11.66 5.12 -14.11
CA GLY A 278 -11.73 3.87 -13.38
C GLY A 278 -12.85 2.92 -13.84
N PRO A 279 -12.92 1.72 -13.25
CA PRO A 279 -13.93 0.74 -13.61
C PRO A 279 -15.32 1.16 -13.11
N GLN A 280 -16.35 0.75 -13.85
CA GLN A 280 -17.73 0.85 -13.38
C GLN A 280 -17.93 -0.09 -12.20
N ILE A 281 -18.45 0.44 -11.09
CA ILE A 281 -18.74 -0.35 -9.89
C ILE A 281 -20.02 -1.17 -10.11
N GLU A 282 -19.99 -2.45 -9.72
CA GLU A 282 -21.14 -3.35 -9.73
C GLU A 282 -21.80 -3.34 -8.34
N PRO A 283 -22.97 -2.72 -8.15
CA PRO A 283 -23.58 -2.54 -6.82
C PRO A 283 -23.86 -3.85 -6.08
N GLU A 284 -24.19 -4.92 -6.83
CA GLU A 284 -24.53 -6.23 -6.27
C GLU A 284 -23.30 -7.11 -5.95
N TRP A 285 -22.08 -6.66 -6.29
CA TRP A 285 -20.87 -7.44 -6.06
C TRP A 285 -20.35 -7.27 -4.62
N GLY A 286 -19.97 -8.38 -3.98
CA GLY A 286 -19.37 -8.42 -2.63
C GLY A 286 -20.38 -8.77 -1.54
N GLU A 287 -20.07 -8.37 -0.30
CA GLU A 287 -20.91 -8.67 0.88
C GLU A 287 -22.22 -7.89 0.83
N PRO A 288 -23.37 -8.56 0.95
CA PRO A 288 -24.69 -7.91 0.98
C PRO A 288 -24.84 -6.98 2.19
N GLY A 289 -25.58 -5.90 2.00
CA GLY A 289 -25.92 -4.96 3.08
C GLY A 289 -24.79 -4.00 3.48
N LEU A 290 -23.62 -4.08 2.83
CA LEU A 290 -22.55 -3.13 2.98
C LEU A 290 -22.49 -2.14 1.81
N THR A 291 -22.14 -0.88 2.10
CA THR A 291 -21.87 0.13 1.07
C THR A 291 -20.57 -0.20 0.32
N PRO A 292 -20.32 0.35 -0.88
CA PRO A 292 -19.04 0.15 -1.60
C PRO A 292 -17.81 0.50 -0.75
N SER A 293 -17.86 1.59 0.00
CA SER A 293 -16.75 1.98 0.89
C SER A 293 -16.55 0.99 2.05
N GLU A 294 -17.63 0.47 2.64
CA GLU A 294 -17.55 -0.55 3.68
C GLU A 294 -16.95 -1.85 3.14
N ARG A 295 -17.28 -2.26 1.91
CA ARG A 295 -16.71 -3.45 1.25
C ARG A 295 -15.22 -3.32 1.01
N VAL A 296 -14.75 -2.15 0.53
CA VAL A 296 -13.33 -1.95 0.17
C VAL A 296 -12.47 -1.64 1.39
N PHE A 297 -12.95 -0.81 2.32
CA PHE A 297 -12.13 -0.29 3.43
C PHE A 297 -12.46 -0.92 4.79
N GLY A 298 -13.49 -1.73 4.89
CA GLY A 298 -13.95 -2.30 6.15
C GLY A 298 -14.19 -3.81 6.14
N TRP A 299 -14.09 -4.45 4.97
CA TRP A 299 -14.43 -5.87 4.81
C TRP A 299 -13.37 -6.65 4.06
N SER A 300 -13.47 -7.99 4.12
CA SER A 300 -12.60 -8.89 3.35
C SER A 300 -13.14 -9.13 1.94
N SER A 301 -12.23 -9.38 0.99
CA SER A 301 -12.58 -9.78 -0.38
C SER A 301 -11.73 -10.95 -0.84
N PHE A 302 -12.32 -11.83 -1.66
CA PHE A 302 -11.67 -13.00 -2.24
C PHE A 302 -11.67 -12.90 -3.76
N GLU A 303 -10.50 -13.12 -4.35
CA GLU A 303 -10.30 -13.02 -5.80
C GLU A 303 -9.64 -14.28 -6.36
N VAL A 304 -10.05 -14.69 -7.56
CA VAL A 304 -9.37 -15.69 -8.37
C VAL A 304 -8.51 -14.97 -9.40
N LEU A 305 -7.20 -14.93 -9.17
CA LEU A 305 -6.26 -14.18 -10.02
C LEU A 305 -5.89 -14.92 -11.31
N ALA A 306 -5.90 -16.25 -11.24
CA ALA A 306 -5.64 -17.12 -12.40
C ALA A 306 -6.32 -18.48 -12.20
N TYR A 307 -6.73 -19.08 -13.30
CA TYR A 307 -7.33 -20.43 -13.33
C TYR A 307 -6.83 -21.18 -14.56
N ARG A 308 -6.41 -22.44 -14.37
CA ARG A 308 -5.94 -23.27 -15.48
C ARG A 308 -6.37 -24.72 -15.32
N THR A 309 -6.94 -25.29 -16.42
CA THR A 309 -7.18 -26.71 -16.58
C THR A 309 -7.05 -27.04 -18.08
N GLY A 310 -6.43 -28.18 -18.42
CA GLY A 310 -6.11 -28.50 -19.82
C GLY A 310 -5.07 -27.53 -20.44
N ASN A 311 -5.12 -27.41 -21.76
CA ASN A 311 -4.32 -26.45 -22.53
C ASN A 311 -5.26 -25.48 -23.28
N PRO A 312 -5.40 -24.23 -22.84
CA PRO A 312 -6.29 -23.25 -23.49
C PRO A 312 -5.89 -22.92 -24.93
N ASP A 313 -4.59 -22.93 -25.24
CA ASP A 313 -4.08 -22.56 -26.57
C ASP A 313 -4.26 -23.69 -27.61
N ASN A 314 -4.40 -24.93 -27.15
CA ASN A 314 -4.58 -26.09 -27.99
C ASN A 314 -5.47 -27.12 -27.27
N PRO A 315 -6.80 -26.88 -27.15
CA PRO A 315 -7.72 -27.77 -26.48
C PRO A 315 -7.90 -29.09 -27.25
N VAL A 316 -7.95 -30.20 -26.51
CA VAL A 316 -8.15 -31.53 -27.05
C VAL A 316 -9.33 -32.24 -26.38
N ASN A 317 -9.94 -33.24 -27.06
CA ASN A 317 -11.05 -34.01 -26.51
C ASN A 317 -10.61 -35.00 -25.44
N ALA A 318 -9.95 -34.50 -24.38
CA ALA A 318 -9.47 -35.29 -23.27
C ALA A 318 -9.88 -34.65 -21.94
N ILE A 319 -10.17 -35.49 -20.93
CA ILE A 319 -10.37 -35.04 -19.55
C ILE A 319 -9.00 -34.68 -19.00
N PRO A 320 -8.76 -33.43 -18.59
CA PRO A 320 -7.46 -33.00 -18.06
C PRO A 320 -7.09 -33.78 -16.79
N PRO A 321 -5.78 -33.99 -16.53
CA PRO A 321 -5.35 -34.68 -15.32
C PRO A 321 -5.30 -33.77 -14.09
N LYS A 322 -5.19 -32.44 -14.29
CA LYS A 322 -4.96 -31.45 -13.25
C LYS A 322 -5.78 -30.18 -13.47
N ALA A 323 -6.02 -29.48 -12.38
CA ALA A 323 -6.51 -28.10 -12.38
C ALA A 323 -5.80 -27.31 -11.26
N TRP A 324 -5.62 -26.02 -11.51
CA TRP A 324 -4.94 -25.12 -10.58
C TRP A 324 -5.57 -23.72 -10.65
N ALA A 325 -5.64 -23.07 -9.50
CA ALA A 325 -6.03 -21.66 -9.38
C ALA A 325 -5.13 -20.93 -8.41
N ARG A 326 -4.75 -19.69 -8.75
CA ARG A 326 -4.15 -18.74 -7.81
C ARG A 326 -5.22 -17.82 -7.28
N CYS A 327 -5.31 -17.75 -5.96
CA CYS A 327 -6.31 -16.97 -5.26
C CYS A 327 -5.66 -15.94 -4.35
N GLN A 328 -6.39 -14.88 -4.05
CA GLN A 328 -6.01 -13.85 -3.10
C GLN A 328 -7.15 -13.60 -2.12
N LEU A 329 -6.82 -13.55 -0.83
CA LEU A 329 -7.68 -13.01 0.21
C LEU A 329 -7.13 -11.66 0.65
N ARG A 330 -7.90 -10.59 0.47
CA ARG A 330 -7.69 -9.32 1.16
C ARG A 330 -8.54 -9.34 2.43
N PHE A 331 -7.93 -9.20 3.59
CA PHE A 331 -8.62 -9.36 4.86
C PHE A 331 -8.43 -8.15 5.77
N VAL A 332 -9.33 -7.96 6.71
CA VAL A 332 -9.34 -6.86 7.67
C VAL A 332 -8.99 -7.34 9.07
N VAL A 333 -8.78 -6.40 9.98
CA VAL A 333 -8.58 -6.68 11.41
C VAL A 333 -9.74 -7.52 11.95
N GLY A 334 -9.42 -8.55 12.73
CA GLY A 334 -10.34 -9.56 13.23
C GLY A 334 -10.24 -10.91 12.51
N VAL A 335 -9.56 -10.98 11.37
CA VAL A 335 -9.20 -12.23 10.70
C VAL A 335 -7.80 -12.65 11.15
N ASP A 336 -7.67 -13.88 11.65
CA ASP A 336 -6.39 -14.46 12.07
C ASP A 336 -5.62 -14.99 10.85
N PRO A 337 -4.47 -14.37 10.47
CA PRO A 337 -3.70 -14.80 9.31
C PRO A 337 -3.20 -16.26 9.41
N ALA A 338 -2.86 -16.72 10.60
CA ALA A 338 -2.40 -18.10 10.82
C ALA A 338 -3.52 -19.14 10.59
N ASN A 339 -4.78 -18.71 10.71
CA ASN A 339 -5.94 -19.58 10.53
C ASN A 339 -6.53 -19.56 9.11
N ILE A 340 -6.03 -18.72 8.18
CA ILE A 340 -6.60 -18.59 6.83
C ILE A 340 -6.63 -19.94 6.09
N LEU A 341 -5.49 -20.59 5.90
CA LEU A 341 -5.44 -21.90 5.22
C LEU A 341 -6.04 -23.04 6.05
N PRO A 342 -5.83 -23.13 7.37
CA PRO A 342 -6.52 -24.12 8.20
C PRO A 342 -8.05 -24.00 8.13
N ALA A 343 -8.61 -22.80 8.16
CA ALA A 343 -10.04 -22.57 8.02
C ALA A 343 -10.55 -23.02 6.63
N LEU A 344 -9.83 -22.64 5.57
CA LEU A 344 -10.15 -23.07 4.21
C LEU A 344 -10.11 -24.60 4.10
N ARG A 345 -9.12 -25.27 4.71
CA ARG A 345 -9.03 -26.73 4.68
C ARG A 345 -10.28 -27.38 5.30
N ARG A 346 -10.66 -26.92 6.50
CA ARG A 346 -11.88 -27.40 7.17
C ARG A 346 -13.14 -27.13 6.36
N HIS A 347 -13.21 -25.96 5.70
CA HIS A 347 -14.34 -25.59 4.87
C HIS A 347 -14.47 -26.50 3.64
N LEU A 348 -13.38 -26.71 2.91
CA LEU A 348 -13.35 -27.58 1.73
C LEU A 348 -13.68 -29.04 2.09
N ASP A 349 -13.17 -29.55 3.22
CA ASP A 349 -13.47 -30.91 3.69
C ASP A 349 -14.96 -31.09 3.99
N ARG A 350 -15.58 -30.13 4.68
CA ARG A 350 -17.03 -30.13 4.97
C ARG A 350 -17.88 -30.10 3.70
N HIS A 351 -17.39 -29.47 2.64
CA HIS A 351 -18.10 -29.37 1.35
C HIS A 351 -17.74 -30.49 0.37
N GLY A 352 -16.96 -31.50 0.77
CA GLY A 352 -16.67 -32.67 -0.05
C GLY A 352 -15.48 -32.50 -1.01
N PHE A 353 -14.59 -31.53 -0.73
CA PHE A 353 -13.39 -31.25 -1.55
C PHE A 353 -12.07 -31.56 -0.83
N PRO A 354 -11.88 -32.75 -0.18
CA PRO A 354 -10.64 -33.08 0.50
C PRO A 354 -9.45 -33.23 -0.46
N MET A 355 -9.70 -33.46 -1.77
CA MET A 355 -8.68 -33.63 -2.78
C MET A 355 -7.98 -32.34 -3.19
N VAL A 356 -8.50 -31.17 -2.83
CA VAL A 356 -7.87 -29.89 -3.13
C VAL A 356 -6.64 -29.70 -2.26
N LYS A 357 -5.48 -29.56 -2.88
CA LYS A 357 -4.24 -29.17 -2.21
C LYS A 357 -4.19 -27.67 -2.03
N LEU A 358 -3.69 -27.23 -0.88
CA LEU A 358 -3.54 -25.82 -0.50
C LEU A 358 -2.07 -25.51 -0.30
N ALA A 359 -1.59 -24.40 -0.86
CA ALA A 359 -0.25 -23.90 -0.64
C ALA A 359 -0.23 -22.38 -0.58
N ALA A 360 0.49 -21.79 0.38
CA ALA A 360 0.81 -20.37 0.35
C ALA A 360 1.69 -20.08 -0.87
N SER A 361 1.42 -19.00 -1.60
CA SER A 361 2.20 -18.65 -2.81
C SER A 361 3.38 -17.73 -2.52
N ARG A 362 3.43 -17.13 -1.33
CA ARG A 362 4.51 -16.27 -0.83
C ARG A 362 4.75 -16.58 0.64
N GLU A 363 5.99 -16.37 1.10
CA GLU A 363 6.35 -16.48 2.53
C GLU A 363 5.90 -15.24 3.30
N GLU A 364 5.99 -14.06 2.68
CA GLU A 364 5.64 -12.78 3.29
C GLU A 364 4.13 -12.52 3.20
N ILE A 365 3.54 -12.15 4.32
CA ILE A 365 2.13 -11.77 4.46
C ILE A 365 2.08 -10.39 5.09
N PHE A 366 1.41 -9.44 4.46
CA PHE A 366 1.03 -8.21 5.12
C PHE A 366 -0.17 -8.45 6.02
N HIS A 367 -0.03 -8.16 7.32
CA HIS A 367 -1.12 -8.29 8.26
C HIS A 367 -2.07 -7.09 8.16
N ALA A 368 -3.33 -7.33 8.47
CA ALA A 368 -4.31 -6.25 8.55
C ALA A 368 -4.09 -5.43 9.82
N THR A 369 -4.13 -4.12 9.68
CA THR A 369 -3.94 -3.19 10.79
C THR A 369 -4.95 -2.05 10.72
N ARG A 370 -5.24 -1.44 11.87
CA ARG A 370 -6.13 -0.28 11.93
C ARG A 370 -5.93 0.48 13.25
N LEU A 371 -5.57 1.74 13.15
CA LEU A 371 -5.74 2.67 14.29
C LEU A 371 -7.21 3.03 14.42
N ASP A 372 -7.70 3.21 15.65
CA ASP A 372 -9.09 3.66 15.86
C ASP A 372 -9.30 5.04 15.20
N PRO A 373 -10.35 5.21 14.37
CA PRO A 373 -10.68 6.50 13.77
C PRO A 373 -10.90 7.64 14.79
N GLU A 374 -11.21 7.32 16.04
CA GLU A 374 -11.40 8.30 17.13
C GLU A 374 -10.09 8.59 17.91
N HIS A 375 -8.97 8.00 17.53
CA HIS A 375 -7.67 8.22 18.19
C HIS A 375 -7.23 9.69 18.11
N PRO A 376 -6.65 10.27 19.19
CA PRO A 376 -6.25 11.69 19.25
C PRO A 376 -5.38 12.15 18.07
N TRP A 377 -4.42 11.34 17.61
CA TRP A 377 -3.60 11.66 16.44
C TRP A 377 -4.41 11.78 15.14
N VAL A 378 -5.49 11.02 14.99
CA VAL A 378 -6.37 11.12 13.82
C VAL A 378 -7.10 12.45 13.83
N ASN A 379 -7.72 12.81 14.96
CA ASN A 379 -8.40 14.10 15.13
C ASN A 379 -7.43 15.27 14.89
N PHE A 380 -6.21 15.18 15.44
CA PHE A 380 -5.18 16.19 15.24
C PHE A 380 -4.84 16.38 13.75
N ALA A 381 -4.61 15.28 13.03
CA ALA A 381 -4.30 15.32 11.60
C ALA A 381 -5.49 15.87 10.79
N VAL A 382 -6.70 15.39 11.04
CA VAL A 382 -7.94 15.87 10.40
C VAL A 382 -8.08 17.39 10.57
N ASP A 383 -7.92 17.91 11.78
CA ASP A 383 -8.04 19.35 12.07
C ASP A 383 -6.94 20.15 11.37
N SER A 384 -5.72 19.63 11.30
CA SER A 384 -4.61 20.29 10.61
C SER A 384 -4.83 20.36 9.09
N LEU A 385 -5.24 19.25 8.48
CA LEU A 385 -5.54 19.20 7.05
C LEU A 385 -6.72 20.11 6.71
N LYS A 386 -7.79 20.07 7.50
CA LYS A 386 -8.97 20.95 7.35
C LYS A 386 -8.60 22.43 7.41
N ARG A 387 -7.70 22.82 8.31
CA ARG A 387 -7.20 24.22 8.38
C ARG A 387 -6.42 24.64 7.13
N THR A 388 -5.80 23.69 6.43
CA THR A 388 -5.03 23.99 5.22
C THR A 388 -5.90 24.13 3.97
N THR A 389 -6.95 23.30 3.84
CA THR A 389 -7.79 23.23 2.63
C THR A 389 -9.18 23.80 2.79
N ASN A 390 -9.63 24.07 4.03
CA ASN A 390 -11.01 24.40 4.37
C ASN A 390 -12.01 23.29 4.01
N ALA A 391 -11.54 22.07 3.70
CA ALA A 391 -12.34 20.90 3.39
C ALA A 391 -12.14 19.79 4.45
N LYS A 392 -13.17 19.01 4.71
CA LYS A 392 -13.08 17.84 5.59
C LYS A 392 -12.37 16.71 4.83
N PRO A 393 -11.22 16.22 5.28
CA PRO A 393 -10.58 15.06 4.67
C PRO A 393 -11.44 13.80 4.84
N ALA A 394 -11.30 12.84 3.93
CA ALA A 394 -11.79 11.49 4.14
C ALA A 394 -10.93 10.77 5.18
N VAL A 395 -11.54 9.94 6.02
CA VAL A 395 -10.83 9.07 6.98
C VAL A 395 -11.16 7.63 6.65
N LEU A 396 -10.21 6.92 6.09
CA LEU A 396 -10.33 5.51 5.75
C LEU A 396 -9.73 4.65 6.87
N PRO A 397 -10.51 3.80 7.52
CA PRO A 397 -9.99 2.92 8.58
C PRO A 397 -8.86 2.00 8.11
N ASN A 398 -8.95 1.55 6.86
CA ASN A 398 -7.95 0.74 6.18
C ASN A 398 -7.76 1.25 4.76
N LEU A 399 -6.52 1.25 4.26
CA LEU A 399 -6.28 1.27 2.82
C LEU A 399 -6.85 -0.02 2.20
N GLY A 400 -7.42 0.08 1.01
CA GLY A 400 -7.89 -1.10 0.25
C GLY A 400 -6.74 -2.01 -0.20
N GLY A 401 -5.55 -1.45 -0.45
CA GLY A 401 -4.30 -2.16 -0.66
C GLY A 401 -3.68 -2.70 0.64
N SER A 402 -2.42 -3.13 0.57
CA SER A 402 -1.65 -3.61 1.71
C SER A 402 -0.30 -2.91 1.76
N LEU A 403 0.15 -2.61 2.97
CA LEU A 403 1.42 -1.95 3.29
C LEU A 403 2.07 -2.70 4.46
N PRO A 404 3.36 -2.52 4.72
CA PRO A 404 4.05 -3.09 5.89
C PRO A 404 3.66 -2.38 7.20
N ASN A 405 2.41 -1.93 7.32
CA ASN A 405 1.93 -1.13 8.45
C ASN A 405 1.93 -1.90 9.78
N ASP A 406 1.76 -3.22 9.72
CA ASP A 406 1.84 -4.10 10.89
C ASP A 406 3.22 -4.07 11.56
N ILE A 407 4.28 -3.80 10.82
CA ILE A 407 5.61 -3.63 11.40
C ILE A 407 5.66 -2.37 12.25
N PHE A 408 5.02 -1.29 11.79
CA PHE A 408 4.99 -0.03 12.55
C PHE A 408 3.98 -0.07 13.71
N SER A 409 2.79 -0.62 13.50
CA SER A 409 1.75 -0.69 14.53
C SER A 409 2.03 -1.78 15.57
N ASP A 410 2.38 -3.01 15.15
CA ASP A 410 2.42 -4.16 16.05
C ASP A 410 3.82 -4.42 16.59
N VAL A 411 4.88 -4.28 15.75
CA VAL A 411 6.27 -4.50 16.20
C VAL A 411 6.81 -3.28 16.94
N LEU A 412 6.58 -2.08 16.41
CA LEU A 412 7.07 -0.83 17.01
C LEU A 412 6.06 -0.18 17.96
N GLY A 413 4.79 -0.58 17.93
CA GLY A 413 3.73 -0.08 18.80
C GLY A 413 3.31 1.37 18.50
N LEU A 414 3.48 1.84 17.27
CA LEU A 414 3.20 3.22 16.88
C LEU A 414 1.73 3.40 16.44
N PRO A 415 1.05 4.47 16.86
CA PRO A 415 -0.10 4.97 16.14
C PRO A 415 0.31 5.33 14.71
N THR A 416 -0.47 4.88 13.71
CA THR A 416 -0.12 5.10 12.30
C THR A 416 -1.17 5.97 11.60
N VAL A 417 -0.71 7.07 11.00
CA VAL A 417 -1.52 8.02 10.24
C VAL A 417 -0.87 8.20 8.87
N TRP A 418 -1.54 7.78 7.83
CA TRP A 418 -1.08 7.91 6.45
C TRP A 418 -1.82 9.01 5.72
N VAL A 419 -1.09 9.86 5.01
CA VAL A 419 -1.62 11.00 4.25
C VAL A 419 -1.23 10.82 2.79
N PRO A 420 -2.02 10.10 1.98
CA PRO A 420 -1.67 9.80 0.58
C PRO A 420 -1.71 11.04 -0.31
N HIS A 421 -0.84 11.03 -1.33
CA HIS A 421 -0.70 12.09 -2.32
C HIS A 421 -0.77 11.57 -3.76
N SER A 422 -1.39 10.42 -3.98
CA SER A 422 -1.78 9.92 -5.30
C SER A 422 -3.30 9.73 -5.37
N TYR A 423 -3.82 9.12 -6.43
CA TYR A 423 -5.26 8.89 -6.60
C TYR A 423 -5.50 7.56 -7.34
N PRO A 424 -6.73 6.99 -7.31
CA PRO A 424 -6.97 5.64 -7.83
C PRO A 424 -6.59 5.42 -9.30
N SER A 425 -6.76 6.45 -10.16
CA SER A 425 -6.48 6.36 -11.60
C SER A 425 -5.05 6.77 -12.00
N CYS A 426 -4.10 6.83 -11.05
CA CYS A 426 -2.69 7.18 -11.31
C CYS A 426 -1.89 6.10 -12.05
N SER A 427 -2.51 4.99 -12.43
CA SER A 427 -1.87 3.81 -13.06
C SER A 427 -0.75 3.20 -12.19
N GLN A 428 -0.92 3.22 -10.86
CA GLN A 428 -0.03 2.51 -9.93
C GLN A 428 0.10 1.04 -10.35
N HIS A 429 1.32 0.50 -10.33
CA HIS A 429 1.67 -0.86 -10.78
C HIS A 429 1.34 -1.17 -12.26
N ALA A 430 1.08 -0.16 -13.07
CA ALA A 430 0.81 -0.29 -14.50
C ALA A 430 1.74 0.62 -15.34
N PRO A 431 1.82 0.44 -16.66
CA PRO A 431 2.41 1.43 -17.55
C PRO A 431 1.67 2.78 -17.47
N ASN A 432 2.36 3.85 -17.80
CA ASN A 432 1.86 5.23 -17.74
C ASN A 432 1.50 5.72 -16.32
N GLU A 433 2.19 5.19 -15.31
CA GLU A 433 2.09 5.71 -13.95
C GLU A 433 2.38 7.21 -13.93
N HIS A 434 1.59 7.96 -13.17
CA HIS A 434 1.72 9.41 -13.11
C HIS A 434 1.21 9.98 -11.79
N ILE A 435 1.68 11.18 -11.49
CA ILE A 435 1.14 12.01 -10.41
C ILE A 435 0.46 13.25 -10.99
N LEU A 436 -0.59 13.73 -10.33
CA LEU A 436 -1.17 15.04 -10.66
C LEU A 436 -0.37 16.13 -9.93
N PRO A 437 0.21 17.11 -10.67
CA PRO A 437 0.92 18.24 -10.08
C PRO A 437 0.10 19.00 -9.03
N ALA A 438 -1.21 19.13 -9.26
CA ALA A 438 -2.13 19.75 -8.31
C ALA A 438 -2.18 19.03 -6.96
N ILE A 439 -2.24 17.69 -6.98
CA ILE A 439 -2.19 16.86 -5.76
C ILE A 439 -0.82 16.98 -5.07
N ALA A 440 0.27 16.97 -5.82
CA ALA A 440 1.61 17.12 -5.25
C ALA A 440 1.81 18.48 -4.58
N ARG A 441 1.34 19.56 -5.23
CA ARG A 441 1.37 20.92 -4.66
C ARG A 441 0.51 21.03 -3.40
N GLU A 442 -0.70 20.48 -3.44
CA GLU A 442 -1.57 20.43 -2.26
C GLU A 442 -0.95 19.58 -1.16
N GLY A 443 -0.38 18.39 -1.48
CA GLY A 443 0.33 17.53 -0.54
C GLY A 443 1.44 18.25 0.21
N LEU A 444 2.27 19.02 -0.47
CA LEU A 444 3.29 19.87 0.15
C LEU A 444 2.70 20.87 1.15
N ARG A 445 1.57 21.53 0.80
CA ARG A 445 0.86 22.44 1.71
C ARG A 445 0.31 21.73 2.94
N LEU A 446 -0.34 20.57 2.73
CA LEU A 446 -0.94 19.77 3.78
C LEU A 446 0.13 19.32 4.78
N MET A 447 1.22 18.75 4.27
CA MET A 447 2.28 18.21 5.13
C MET A 447 3.07 19.32 5.83
N ALA A 448 3.34 20.46 5.16
CA ALA A 448 3.96 21.62 5.81
C ALA A 448 3.09 22.18 6.95
N GLY A 449 1.78 22.27 6.74
CA GLY A 449 0.82 22.66 7.77
C GLY A 449 0.79 21.67 8.94
N LEU A 450 0.75 20.37 8.66
CA LEU A 450 0.72 19.32 9.68
C LEU A 450 2.00 19.28 10.51
N TYR A 451 3.17 19.33 9.89
CA TYR A 451 4.46 19.37 10.60
C TYR A 451 4.63 20.65 11.39
N TRP A 452 4.17 21.79 10.88
CA TRP A 452 4.14 23.02 11.66
C TRP A 452 3.32 22.86 12.93
N ASP A 453 2.09 22.34 12.81
CA ASP A 453 1.16 22.16 13.93
C ASP A 453 1.70 21.22 15.00
N ILE A 454 2.36 20.12 14.60
CA ILE A 454 3.01 19.20 15.54
C ILE A 454 4.12 19.93 16.30
N GLY A 455 4.96 20.66 15.60
CA GLY A 455 6.05 21.38 16.25
C GLY A 455 5.62 22.56 17.12
N GLU A 456 4.40 23.06 16.97
CA GLU A 456 3.85 24.13 17.80
C GLU A 456 3.09 23.59 19.02
N LYS A 457 2.34 22.50 18.84
CA LYS A 457 1.42 21.97 19.87
C LYS A 457 1.95 20.73 20.59
N GLY A 458 2.92 20.02 19.99
CA GLY A 458 3.37 18.72 20.47
C GLY A 458 2.36 17.60 20.20
N ALA A 459 2.54 16.46 20.88
CA ALA A 459 1.61 15.35 20.82
C ALA A 459 0.22 15.75 21.33
N PRO A 460 -0.86 15.28 20.69
CA PRO A 460 -2.21 15.50 21.20
C PRO A 460 -2.36 14.84 22.57
N ARG A 461 -3.09 15.51 23.47
CA ARG A 461 -3.41 14.94 24.79
C ARG A 461 -4.44 13.83 24.61
N SER A 462 -4.24 12.70 25.30
CA SER A 462 -5.18 11.58 25.40
C SER A 462 -6.49 11.98 26.03
#